data_800eb76567d23432b5669db71b9d6e7e
#
_entry.id   800eb76567d23432b5669db71b9d6e7e
#
_cell.length_a   1.000
_cell.length_b   1.000
_cell.length_c   1.000
_cell.angle_alpha   90.00
_cell.angle_beta   90.00
_cell.angle_gamma   90.00
#
_symmetry.space_group_name_H-M   'P 1'
#
loop_
_entity.id
_entity.type
_entity.pdbx_description
1 polymer ?
#
loop_
_entity_poly.entity_id
_entity_poly.type
_entity_poly.pdbx_seq_one_letter_code
_entity_poly.pdbx_strand_id
1 'polypeptide(L)'
;MPRAGLTPASVTEAGAALADEIGFDQLSMGVLAERLGVKAPSLYKHVTSQAELAHRIAVLAMTEFGDAIRDAIQGLAGSDALAAGAQAMRTYVKQHPGRYAAGNAARPTGPDDPLIAATDRVLASWTAMLRGYRIEPSQEIHAMRMLRSVLHGFATLEAADGFQISTDVDDSFTWIIDFIDHGLRSAAVFHEPSPHAHSNSTATAQPAT
;
A
#
# COMPACT_ATOMS: atom_id res chain seq x y z
N MET A 1 -29.98 24.54 -7.38
CA MET A 1 -29.32 23.82 -6.29
C MET A 1 -28.45 24.80 -5.54
N PRO A 2 -28.57 24.98 -4.20
CA PRO A 2 -27.63 25.79 -3.44
C PRO A 2 -26.24 25.16 -3.61
N ARG A 3 -25.22 25.95 -4.01
CA ARG A 3 -23.83 25.51 -3.99
C ARG A 3 -23.47 25.23 -2.54
N ALA A 4 -23.27 23.96 -2.17
CA ALA A 4 -22.65 23.63 -0.92
C ALA A 4 -21.33 24.40 -0.87
N GLY A 5 -21.09 25.19 0.19
CA GLY A 5 -19.90 26.01 0.33
C GLY A 5 -18.66 25.09 0.27
N LEU A 6 -17.54 25.56 -0.31
CA LEU A 6 -16.28 24.84 -0.28
C LEU A 6 -15.85 24.64 1.19
N THR A 7 -15.33 23.45 1.47
CA THR A 7 -14.71 23.08 2.74
C THR A 7 -13.32 22.51 2.48
N PRO A 8 -12.43 22.45 3.48
CA PRO A 8 -11.14 21.77 3.30
C PRO A 8 -11.28 20.34 2.78
N ALA A 9 -12.27 19.59 3.27
CA ALA A 9 -12.54 18.23 2.82
C ALA A 9 -12.99 18.18 1.36
N SER A 10 -13.98 19.02 0.95
CA SER A 10 -14.47 19.04 -0.43
C SER A 10 -13.41 19.50 -1.44
N VAL A 11 -12.50 20.39 -1.03
CA VAL A 11 -11.36 20.82 -1.86
C VAL A 11 -10.35 19.68 -2.01
N THR A 12 -10.08 18.94 -0.94
CA THR A 12 -9.20 17.76 -0.97
C THR A 12 -9.76 16.66 -1.88
N GLU A 13 -11.04 16.33 -1.73
CA GLU A 13 -11.73 15.33 -2.58
C GLU A 13 -11.72 15.72 -4.06
N ALA A 14 -12.03 16.98 -4.35
CA ALA A 14 -12.00 17.47 -5.73
C ALA A 14 -10.58 17.45 -6.32
N GLY A 15 -9.57 17.79 -5.50
CA GLY A 15 -8.16 17.67 -5.88
C GLY A 15 -7.74 16.24 -6.13
N ALA A 16 -8.17 15.31 -5.29
CA ALA A 16 -7.91 13.88 -5.42
C ALA A 16 -8.54 13.31 -6.70
N ALA A 17 -9.82 13.61 -6.95
CA ALA A 17 -10.51 13.19 -8.17
C ALA A 17 -9.86 13.77 -9.43
N LEU A 18 -9.47 15.04 -9.38
CA LEU A 18 -8.76 15.67 -10.49
C LEU A 18 -7.40 15.05 -10.75
N ALA A 19 -6.64 14.71 -9.67
CA ALA A 19 -5.38 14.01 -9.80
C ALA A 19 -5.53 12.62 -10.46
N ASP A 20 -6.61 11.90 -10.19
CA ASP A 20 -6.92 10.63 -10.84
C ASP A 20 -7.20 10.77 -12.34
N GLU A 21 -7.81 11.91 -12.75
CA GLU A 21 -8.15 12.18 -14.16
C GLU A 21 -6.96 12.66 -15.00
N ILE A 22 -6.14 13.58 -14.45
CA ILE A 22 -5.09 14.25 -15.23
C ILE A 22 -3.66 13.85 -14.85
N GLY A 23 -3.51 13.03 -13.79
CA GLY A 23 -2.22 12.71 -13.16
C GLY A 23 -1.87 13.68 -12.02
N PHE A 24 -1.26 13.13 -10.96
CA PHE A 24 -0.90 13.90 -9.77
C PHE A 24 0.09 15.03 -10.06
N ASP A 25 1.03 14.81 -10.95
CA ASP A 25 2.06 15.80 -11.33
C ASP A 25 1.49 17.02 -12.08
N GLN A 26 0.32 16.87 -12.68
CA GLN A 26 -0.37 17.97 -13.39
C GLN A 26 -1.32 18.75 -12.47
N LEU A 27 -1.55 18.27 -11.25
CA LEU A 27 -2.43 18.93 -10.29
C LEU A 27 -1.82 20.27 -9.83
N SER A 28 -2.59 21.36 -9.97
CA SER A 28 -2.24 22.66 -9.44
C SER A 28 -3.45 23.39 -8.86
N MET A 29 -3.20 24.38 -8.01
CA MET A 29 -4.27 25.21 -7.45
C MET A 29 -5.06 25.95 -8.55
N GLY A 30 -4.41 26.31 -9.66
CA GLY A 30 -5.06 26.95 -10.81
C GLY A 30 -6.03 26.01 -11.51
N VAL A 31 -5.56 24.81 -11.89
CA VAL A 31 -6.38 23.79 -12.57
C VAL A 31 -7.54 23.34 -11.67
N LEU A 32 -7.30 23.16 -10.36
CA LEU A 32 -8.37 22.83 -9.42
C LEU A 32 -9.41 23.95 -9.28
N ALA A 33 -8.99 25.22 -9.25
CA ALA A 33 -9.90 26.35 -9.19
C ALA A 33 -10.79 26.44 -10.44
N GLU A 34 -10.22 26.21 -11.61
CA GLU A 34 -10.94 26.13 -12.88
C GLU A 34 -11.99 25.00 -12.87
N ARG A 35 -11.58 23.79 -12.44
CA ARG A 35 -12.48 22.63 -12.31
C ARG A 35 -13.67 22.92 -11.38
N LEU A 36 -13.45 23.65 -10.28
CA LEU A 36 -14.47 24.00 -9.31
C LEU A 36 -15.30 25.24 -9.70
N GLY A 37 -14.94 25.93 -10.77
CA GLY A 37 -15.60 27.15 -11.22
C GLY A 37 -15.43 28.32 -10.25
N VAL A 38 -14.28 28.40 -9.55
CA VAL A 38 -13.97 29.45 -8.59
C VAL A 38 -12.63 30.12 -8.94
N LYS A 39 -12.34 31.25 -8.29
CA LYS A 39 -11.02 31.89 -8.42
C LYS A 39 -10.03 31.22 -7.47
N ALA A 40 -8.76 31.04 -7.89
CA ALA A 40 -7.73 30.40 -7.08
C ALA A 40 -7.59 30.99 -5.65
N PRO A 41 -7.71 32.32 -5.41
CA PRO A 41 -7.71 32.88 -4.05
C PRO A 41 -8.80 32.32 -3.12
N SER A 42 -9.90 31.78 -3.68
CA SER A 42 -10.96 31.17 -2.88
C SER A 42 -10.54 29.83 -2.29
N LEU A 43 -9.67 29.07 -2.96
CA LEU A 43 -9.15 27.81 -2.48
C LEU A 43 -8.19 27.99 -1.30
N TYR A 44 -7.39 29.08 -1.32
CA TYR A 44 -6.44 29.38 -0.24
C TYR A 44 -7.10 29.71 1.11
N LYS A 45 -8.42 29.85 1.15
CA LYS A 45 -9.20 29.92 2.40
C LYS A 45 -9.39 28.55 3.05
N HIS A 46 -9.19 27.46 2.30
CA HIS A 46 -9.45 26.08 2.71
C HIS A 46 -8.18 25.24 2.79
N VAL A 47 -7.18 25.54 1.95
CA VAL A 47 -5.85 24.92 1.94
C VAL A 47 -4.82 26.03 1.74
N THR A 48 -3.80 26.09 2.60
CA THR A 48 -2.86 27.22 2.64
C THR A 48 -1.84 27.21 1.51
N SER A 49 -1.63 26.03 0.89
CA SER A 49 -0.65 25.86 -0.20
C SER A 49 -0.98 24.64 -1.05
N GLN A 50 -0.35 24.54 -2.21
CA GLN A 50 -0.36 23.32 -3.02
C GLN A 50 0.26 22.15 -2.30
N ALA A 51 1.31 22.35 -1.52
CA ALA A 51 1.95 21.31 -0.72
C ALA A 51 1.01 20.75 0.35
N GLU A 52 0.22 21.62 1.01
CA GLU A 52 -0.80 21.16 1.94
C GLU A 52 -1.92 20.38 1.23
N LEU A 53 -2.39 20.84 0.06
CA LEU A 53 -3.37 20.09 -0.72
C LEU A 53 -2.84 18.71 -1.08
N ALA A 54 -1.63 18.63 -1.61
CA ALA A 54 -0.97 17.37 -1.96
C ALA A 54 -0.85 16.42 -0.75
N HIS A 55 -0.48 16.97 0.41
CA HIS A 55 -0.36 16.20 1.65
C HIS A 55 -1.73 15.67 2.13
N ARG A 56 -2.78 16.51 2.09
CA ARG A 56 -4.15 16.07 2.43
C ARG A 56 -4.67 14.99 1.50
N ILE A 57 -4.38 15.08 0.19
CA ILE A 57 -4.69 14.03 -0.79
C ILE A 57 -3.95 12.74 -0.44
N ALA A 58 -2.69 12.83 -0.05
CA ALA A 58 -1.90 11.66 0.35
C ALA A 58 -2.49 10.96 1.60
N VAL A 59 -2.88 11.73 2.62
CA VAL A 59 -3.55 11.19 3.83
C VAL A 59 -4.85 10.49 3.46
N LEU A 60 -5.69 11.11 2.63
CA LEU A 60 -6.93 10.54 2.13
C LEU A 60 -6.64 9.22 1.38
N ALA A 61 -5.74 9.27 0.42
CA ALA A 61 -5.37 8.12 -0.42
C ALA A 61 -4.85 6.94 0.40
N MET A 62 -3.94 7.17 1.35
CA MET A 62 -3.41 6.09 2.19
C MET A 62 -4.47 5.52 3.14
N THR A 63 -5.42 6.35 3.60
CA THR A 63 -6.56 5.88 4.40
C THR A 63 -7.47 4.98 3.57
N GLU A 64 -7.92 5.44 2.41
CA GLU A 64 -8.78 4.67 1.49
C GLU A 64 -8.11 3.37 1.03
N PHE A 65 -6.83 3.44 0.69
CA PHE A 65 -6.04 2.29 0.26
C PHE A 65 -5.92 1.22 1.36
N GLY A 66 -5.61 1.66 2.60
CA GLY A 66 -5.54 0.75 3.74
C GLY A 66 -6.89 0.12 4.07
N ASP A 67 -7.97 0.90 3.98
CA ASP A 67 -9.33 0.43 4.21
C ASP A 67 -9.77 -0.56 3.12
N ALA A 68 -9.47 -0.29 1.85
CA ALA A 68 -9.78 -1.19 0.74
C ALA A 68 -9.13 -2.57 0.89
N ILE A 69 -7.85 -2.62 1.28
CA ILE A 69 -7.16 -3.89 1.53
C ILE A 69 -7.76 -4.60 2.75
N ARG A 70 -7.93 -3.87 3.86
CA ARG A 70 -8.50 -4.43 5.11
C ARG A 70 -9.86 -5.09 4.85
N ASP A 71 -10.74 -4.39 4.15
CA ASP A 71 -12.10 -4.86 3.89
C ASP A 71 -12.10 -6.09 2.97
N ALA A 72 -11.20 -6.12 1.99
CA ALA A 72 -11.05 -7.27 1.08
C ALA A 72 -10.55 -8.54 1.79
N ILE A 73 -9.69 -8.41 2.80
CA ILE A 73 -9.11 -9.58 3.50
C ILE A 73 -9.89 -9.99 4.75
N GLN A 74 -10.98 -9.30 5.07
CA GLN A 74 -11.76 -9.58 6.27
C GLN A 74 -12.28 -11.03 6.28
N GLY A 75 -11.94 -11.79 7.33
CA GLY A 75 -12.33 -13.19 7.47
C GLY A 75 -11.53 -14.18 6.63
N LEU A 76 -10.54 -13.72 5.87
CA LEU A 76 -9.66 -14.55 5.04
C LEU A 76 -8.29 -14.76 5.71
N ALA A 77 -7.57 -15.80 5.29
CA ALA A 77 -6.21 -16.11 5.73
C ALA A 77 -5.40 -16.80 4.61
N GLY A 78 -4.06 -16.78 4.71
CA GLY A 78 -3.16 -17.46 3.78
C GLY A 78 -3.35 -16.99 2.33
N SER A 79 -3.41 -17.94 1.39
CA SER A 79 -3.57 -17.67 -0.05
C SER A 79 -4.79 -16.81 -0.39
N ASP A 80 -5.92 -17.05 0.29
CA ASP A 80 -7.14 -16.31 0.00
C ASP A 80 -7.02 -14.83 0.41
N ALA A 81 -6.40 -14.56 1.58
CA ALA A 81 -6.11 -13.21 2.02
C ALA A 81 -5.08 -12.51 1.10
N LEU A 82 -4.04 -13.23 0.65
CA LEU A 82 -3.06 -12.72 -0.29
C LEU A 82 -3.72 -12.33 -1.61
N ALA A 83 -4.50 -13.23 -2.21
CA ALA A 83 -5.17 -12.99 -3.49
C ALA A 83 -6.16 -11.82 -3.40
N ALA A 84 -7.01 -11.80 -2.36
CA ALA A 84 -7.99 -10.74 -2.17
C ALA A 84 -7.34 -9.36 -1.92
N GLY A 85 -6.33 -9.30 -1.06
CA GLY A 85 -5.61 -8.06 -0.75
C GLY A 85 -4.81 -7.53 -1.95
N ALA A 86 -4.16 -8.41 -2.71
CA ALA A 86 -3.46 -8.06 -3.94
C ALA A 86 -4.41 -7.53 -5.01
N GLN A 87 -5.58 -8.17 -5.18
CA GLN A 87 -6.60 -7.70 -6.11
C GLN A 87 -7.20 -6.35 -5.68
N ALA A 88 -7.43 -6.13 -4.38
CA ALA A 88 -7.90 -4.84 -3.87
C ALA A 88 -6.89 -3.71 -4.15
N MET A 89 -5.60 -3.98 -3.91
CA MET A 89 -4.52 -3.06 -4.26
C MET A 89 -4.50 -2.73 -5.75
N ARG A 90 -4.50 -3.76 -6.62
CA ARG A 90 -4.51 -3.59 -8.08
C ARG A 90 -5.71 -2.74 -8.52
N THR A 91 -6.88 -3.05 -8.00
CA THR A 91 -8.12 -2.32 -8.31
C THR A 91 -8.03 -0.85 -7.88
N TYR A 92 -7.54 -0.58 -6.67
CA TYR A 92 -7.38 0.79 -6.17
C TYR A 92 -6.42 1.60 -7.04
N VAL A 93 -5.27 1.03 -7.39
CA VAL A 93 -4.27 1.72 -8.24
C VAL A 93 -4.84 2.06 -9.62
N LYS A 94 -5.60 1.15 -10.22
CA LYS A 94 -6.26 1.36 -11.51
C LYS A 94 -7.35 2.43 -11.46
N GLN A 95 -8.14 2.46 -10.38
CA GLN A 95 -9.25 3.41 -10.23
C GLN A 95 -8.78 4.78 -9.74
N HIS A 96 -7.68 4.83 -8.98
CA HIS A 96 -7.18 6.02 -8.30
C HIS A 96 -5.68 6.24 -8.50
N PRO A 97 -5.18 6.30 -9.77
CA PRO A 97 -3.75 6.38 -10.04
C PRO A 97 -3.11 7.65 -9.48
N GLY A 98 -3.82 8.79 -9.52
CA GLY A 98 -3.33 10.06 -9.00
C GLY A 98 -3.30 10.09 -7.48
N ARG A 99 -4.32 9.58 -6.80
CA ARG A 99 -4.34 9.41 -5.33
C ARG A 99 -3.21 8.49 -4.90
N TYR A 100 -3.05 7.35 -5.57
CA TYR A 100 -1.99 6.40 -5.25
C TYR A 100 -0.59 7.02 -5.44
N ALA A 101 -0.37 7.78 -6.50
CA ALA A 101 0.87 8.53 -6.72
C ALA A 101 1.14 9.54 -5.59
N ALA A 102 0.12 10.31 -5.18
CA ALA A 102 0.22 11.25 -4.07
C ALA A 102 0.64 10.55 -2.76
N GLY A 103 -0.01 9.41 -2.43
CA GLY A 103 0.31 8.62 -1.24
C GLY A 103 1.75 8.10 -1.22
N ASN A 104 2.25 7.62 -2.38
CA ASN A 104 3.62 7.12 -2.49
C ASN A 104 4.68 8.23 -2.42
N ALA A 105 4.37 9.43 -2.91
CA ALA A 105 5.30 10.57 -2.92
C ALA A 105 5.43 11.23 -1.54
N ALA A 106 4.37 11.20 -0.71
CA ALA A 106 4.31 11.92 0.54
C ALA A 106 5.27 11.35 1.62
N ARG A 107 5.66 12.24 2.52
CA ARG A 107 6.41 11.90 3.73
C ARG A 107 5.78 12.64 4.91
N PRO A 108 5.78 12.03 6.13
CA PRO A 108 5.32 12.73 7.32
C PRO A 108 6.12 14.01 7.56
N THR A 109 5.41 15.06 8.00
CA THR A 109 5.99 16.39 8.29
C THR A 109 6.32 16.59 9.76
N GLY A 110 5.92 15.66 10.64
CA GLY A 110 6.19 15.69 12.08
C GLY A 110 5.62 14.47 12.78
N PRO A 111 5.83 14.34 14.11
CA PRO A 111 5.43 13.16 14.87
C PRO A 111 3.90 12.97 14.97
N ASP A 112 3.13 14.05 14.89
CA ASP A 112 1.66 14.01 14.98
C ASP A 112 0.98 14.07 13.60
N ASP A 113 1.73 13.81 12.53
CA ASP A 113 1.20 13.89 11.17
C ASP A 113 0.16 12.78 10.93
N PRO A 114 -1.06 13.11 10.47
CA PRO A 114 -2.10 12.13 10.17
C PRO A 114 -1.69 11.09 9.11
N LEU A 115 -0.69 11.39 8.28
CA LEU A 115 -0.13 10.44 7.31
C LEU A 115 0.47 9.20 8.00
N ILE A 116 1.00 9.35 9.22
CA ILE A 116 1.55 8.22 10.00
C ILE A 116 0.44 7.21 10.27
N ALA A 117 -0.68 7.66 10.87
CA ALA A 117 -1.80 6.76 11.16
C ALA A 117 -2.40 6.13 9.90
N ALA A 118 -2.47 6.86 8.78
CA ALA A 118 -2.92 6.34 7.51
C ALA A 118 -1.97 5.27 6.95
N THR A 119 -0.65 5.48 7.05
CA THR A 119 0.36 4.51 6.62
C THR A 119 0.35 3.26 7.52
N ASP A 120 0.19 3.43 8.83
CA ASP A 120 0.11 2.31 9.79
C ASP A 120 -1.06 1.38 9.49
N ARG A 121 -2.20 1.92 9.02
CA ARG A 121 -3.34 1.10 8.55
C ARG A 121 -2.97 0.21 7.36
N VAL A 122 -2.25 0.78 6.40
CA VAL A 122 -1.74 0.00 5.26
C VAL A 122 -0.81 -1.10 5.74
N LEU A 123 0.16 -0.78 6.60
CA LEU A 123 1.10 -1.76 7.14
C LEU A 123 0.38 -2.87 7.92
N ALA A 124 -0.62 -2.52 8.74
CA ALA A 124 -1.43 -3.49 9.47
C ALA A 124 -2.17 -4.47 8.53
N SER A 125 -2.69 -3.97 7.41
CA SER A 125 -3.35 -4.80 6.39
C SER A 125 -2.36 -5.76 5.72
N TRP A 126 -1.14 -5.31 5.40
CA TRP A 126 -0.07 -6.15 4.85
C TRP A 126 0.36 -7.24 5.85
N THR A 127 0.58 -6.88 7.11
CA THR A 127 0.88 -7.84 8.18
C THR A 127 -0.24 -8.86 8.33
N ALA A 128 -1.51 -8.44 8.23
CA ALA A 128 -2.64 -9.34 8.31
C ALA A 128 -2.67 -10.37 7.17
N MET A 129 -2.33 -9.98 5.94
CA MET A 129 -2.20 -10.91 4.81
C MET A 129 -1.12 -11.98 5.04
N LEU A 130 -0.02 -11.62 5.72
CA LEU A 130 1.09 -12.52 5.98
C LEU A 130 0.85 -13.50 7.13
N ARG A 131 -0.10 -13.24 8.03
CA ARG A 131 -0.33 -14.07 9.24
C ARG A 131 -0.54 -15.55 8.96
N GLY A 132 -1.17 -15.90 7.85
CA GLY A 132 -1.42 -17.29 7.46
C GLY A 132 -0.19 -18.07 7.06
N TYR A 133 0.93 -17.40 6.79
CA TYR A 133 2.16 -18.02 6.27
C TYR A 133 3.17 -18.40 7.35
N ARG A 134 2.96 -18.02 8.62
CA ARG A 134 3.88 -18.31 9.74
C ARG A 134 5.32 -17.89 9.46
N ILE A 135 5.49 -16.72 8.84
CA ILE A 135 6.81 -16.16 8.53
C ILE A 135 7.50 -15.78 9.84
N GLU A 136 8.79 -16.11 9.94
CA GLU A 136 9.61 -15.70 11.07
C GLU A 136 9.62 -14.16 11.23
N PRO A 137 9.52 -13.62 12.46
CA PRO A 137 9.47 -12.17 12.69
C PRO A 137 10.64 -11.41 12.05
N SER A 138 11.82 -12.02 11.99
CA SER A 138 13.00 -11.46 11.33
C SER A 138 12.85 -11.32 9.81
N GLN A 139 11.96 -12.09 9.18
CA GLN A 139 11.71 -12.11 7.74
C GLN A 139 10.45 -11.32 7.32
N GLU A 140 9.61 -10.93 8.27
CA GLU A 140 8.32 -10.28 7.99
C GLU A 140 8.49 -8.98 7.18
N ILE A 141 9.46 -8.14 7.55
CA ILE A 141 9.78 -6.90 6.83
C ILE A 141 10.24 -7.18 5.38
N HIS A 142 11.02 -8.26 5.19
CA HIS A 142 11.47 -8.64 3.84
C HIS A 142 10.30 -9.12 2.98
N ALA A 143 9.39 -9.92 3.55
CA ALA A 143 8.18 -10.38 2.86
C ALA A 143 7.27 -9.19 2.50
N MET A 144 7.02 -8.25 3.41
CA MET A 144 6.25 -7.04 3.12
C MET A 144 6.87 -6.18 2.02
N ARG A 145 8.20 -6.00 2.04
CA ARG A 145 8.90 -5.25 0.99
C ARG A 145 8.81 -5.94 -0.36
N MET A 146 8.97 -7.26 -0.41
CA MET A 146 8.81 -8.04 -1.63
C MET A 146 7.41 -7.88 -2.18
N LEU A 147 6.36 -8.11 -1.37
CA LEU A 147 4.96 -7.95 -1.77
C LEU A 147 4.71 -6.55 -2.33
N ARG A 148 5.09 -5.51 -1.57
CA ARG A 148 4.94 -4.12 -2.02
C ARG A 148 5.64 -3.88 -3.35
N SER A 149 6.87 -4.35 -3.53
CA SER A 149 7.63 -4.12 -4.75
C SER A 149 6.98 -4.76 -5.97
N VAL A 150 6.55 -6.02 -5.84
CA VAL A 150 5.94 -6.76 -6.95
C VAL A 150 4.56 -6.19 -7.29
N LEU A 151 3.68 -6.06 -6.30
CA LEU A 151 2.31 -5.60 -6.53
C LEU A 151 2.26 -4.13 -6.98
N HIS A 152 3.10 -3.26 -6.39
CA HIS A 152 3.24 -1.88 -6.84
C HIS A 152 3.72 -1.81 -8.29
N GLY A 153 4.78 -2.55 -8.60
CA GLY A 153 5.34 -2.56 -9.97
C GLY A 153 4.31 -3.04 -10.99
N PHE A 154 3.62 -4.14 -10.72
CA PHE A 154 2.60 -4.66 -11.61
C PHE A 154 1.44 -3.66 -11.81
N ALA A 155 0.84 -3.19 -10.71
CA ALA A 155 -0.33 -2.31 -10.78
C ALA A 155 -0.03 -0.95 -11.44
N THR A 156 1.17 -0.39 -11.20
CA THR A 156 1.58 0.88 -11.83
C THR A 156 1.91 0.73 -13.31
N LEU A 157 2.54 -0.38 -13.71
CA LEU A 157 2.76 -0.69 -15.12
C LEU A 157 1.43 -0.89 -15.86
N GLU A 158 0.50 -1.63 -15.26
CA GLU A 158 -0.82 -1.84 -15.85
C GLU A 158 -1.60 -0.52 -15.98
N ALA A 159 -1.62 0.31 -14.94
CA ALA A 159 -2.30 1.61 -14.97
C ALA A 159 -1.72 2.59 -16.00
N ALA A 160 -0.46 2.40 -16.39
CA ALA A 160 0.23 3.18 -17.41
C ALA A 160 0.22 2.52 -18.81
N ASP A 161 -0.63 1.51 -19.05
CA ASP A 161 -0.65 0.70 -20.28
C ASP A 161 0.73 0.12 -20.65
N GLY A 162 1.54 -0.22 -19.63
CA GLY A 162 2.93 -0.67 -19.79
C GLY A 162 3.08 -2.10 -20.31
N PHE A 163 2.02 -2.92 -20.27
CA PHE A 163 2.04 -4.29 -20.77
C PHE A 163 1.66 -4.34 -22.26
N GLN A 164 2.69 -4.38 -23.14
CA GLN A 164 2.52 -4.32 -24.61
C GLN A 164 2.45 -5.69 -25.29
N ILE A 165 2.68 -6.80 -24.56
CA ILE A 165 2.63 -8.16 -25.11
C ILE A 165 1.18 -8.65 -25.03
N SER A 166 0.71 -9.36 -26.06
CA SER A 166 -0.68 -9.79 -26.21
C SER A 166 -1.14 -10.92 -25.27
N THR A 167 -0.38 -11.23 -24.22
CA THR A 167 -0.79 -12.17 -23.16
C THR A 167 -1.77 -11.47 -22.22
N ASP A 168 -2.78 -12.21 -21.76
CA ASP A 168 -3.76 -11.69 -20.83
C ASP A 168 -3.09 -11.22 -19.52
N VAL A 169 -3.40 -9.98 -19.12
CA VAL A 169 -2.80 -9.33 -17.95
C VAL A 169 -3.38 -9.93 -16.66
N ASP A 170 -4.64 -10.38 -16.66
CA ASP A 170 -5.27 -11.03 -15.50
C ASP A 170 -4.65 -12.40 -15.25
N ASP A 171 -4.35 -13.18 -16.30
CA ASP A 171 -3.62 -14.43 -16.20
C ASP A 171 -2.21 -14.22 -15.63
N SER A 172 -1.52 -13.17 -16.10
CA SER A 172 -0.20 -12.79 -15.59
C SER A 172 -0.23 -12.39 -14.12
N PHE A 173 -1.26 -11.64 -13.70
CA PHE A 173 -1.46 -11.27 -12.31
C PHE A 173 -1.70 -12.48 -11.42
N THR A 174 -2.58 -13.38 -11.85
CA THR A 174 -2.87 -14.64 -11.15
C THR A 174 -1.61 -15.47 -10.99
N TRP A 175 -0.83 -15.64 -12.06
CA TRP A 175 0.44 -16.36 -12.01
C TRP A 175 1.43 -15.77 -10.99
N ILE A 176 1.53 -14.44 -10.92
CA ILE A 176 2.39 -13.76 -9.93
C ILE A 176 1.93 -14.04 -8.51
N ILE A 177 0.61 -13.98 -8.25
CA ILE A 177 0.07 -14.26 -6.92
C ILE A 177 0.34 -15.70 -6.49
N ASP A 178 0.16 -16.66 -7.40
CA ASP A 178 0.47 -18.07 -7.13
C ASP A 178 1.96 -18.28 -6.86
N PHE A 179 2.83 -17.62 -7.62
CA PHE A 179 4.28 -17.67 -7.40
C PHE A 179 4.67 -17.12 -6.03
N ILE A 180 4.07 -15.98 -5.62
CA ILE A 180 4.29 -15.40 -4.30
C ILE A 180 3.78 -16.33 -3.20
N ASP A 181 2.58 -16.90 -3.33
CA ASP A 181 2.01 -17.84 -2.35
C ASP A 181 2.95 -19.04 -2.13
N HIS A 182 3.42 -19.67 -3.21
CA HIS A 182 4.38 -20.78 -3.14
C HIS A 182 5.69 -20.35 -2.46
N GLY A 183 6.22 -19.18 -2.79
CA GLY A 183 7.43 -18.64 -2.19
C GLY A 183 7.28 -18.39 -0.68
N LEU A 184 6.17 -17.79 -0.25
CA LEU A 184 5.88 -17.52 1.16
C LEU A 184 5.70 -18.82 1.96
N ARG A 185 5.01 -19.83 1.41
CA ARG A 185 4.88 -21.16 2.03
C ARG A 185 6.23 -21.85 2.18
N SER A 186 7.07 -21.78 1.16
CA SER A 186 8.42 -22.38 1.20
C SER A 186 9.31 -21.70 2.23
N ALA A 187 9.25 -20.37 2.35
CA ALA A 187 10.01 -19.60 3.34
C ALA A 187 9.65 -19.99 4.79
N ALA A 188 8.40 -20.36 5.06
CA ALA A 188 7.95 -20.85 6.36
C ALA A 188 8.54 -22.21 6.74
N VAL A 189 8.82 -23.10 5.77
CA VAL A 189 9.32 -24.46 5.98
C VAL A 189 10.84 -24.49 6.26
N PHE A 190 11.62 -23.56 5.74
CA PHE A 190 13.09 -23.55 5.91
C PHE A 190 13.56 -23.21 7.32
N HIS A 191 12.68 -22.92 8.28
CA HIS A 191 13.03 -22.51 9.64
C HIS A 191 12.51 -23.43 10.75
N GLU A 192 12.16 -24.69 10.46
CA GLU A 192 12.06 -25.67 11.54
C GLU A 192 13.47 -25.94 12.07
N PRO A 193 13.74 -25.70 13.38
CA PRO A 193 15.05 -26.01 13.96
C PRO A 193 15.34 -27.49 13.78
N SER A 194 16.46 -27.82 13.13
CA SER A 194 16.94 -29.22 13.00
C SER A 194 16.92 -29.89 14.36
N PRO A 195 16.27 -31.06 14.52
CA PRO A 195 16.14 -31.75 15.84
C PRO A 195 17.45 -32.35 16.38
N HIS A 196 18.61 -31.98 15.81
CA HIS A 196 19.91 -32.61 16.15
C HIS A 196 20.95 -31.71 16.82
N ALA A 197 20.55 -30.61 17.52
CA ALA A 197 21.54 -29.76 18.20
C ALA A 197 21.70 -30.02 19.73
N HIS A 198 21.16 -31.09 20.27
CA HIS A 198 21.35 -31.47 21.67
C HIS A 198 21.82 -32.93 21.84
N SER A 199 23.09 -33.20 21.51
CA SER A 199 23.83 -34.34 22.10
C SER A 199 25.30 -34.17 21.80
N ASN A 200 26.04 -33.50 22.66
CA ASN A 200 27.38 -33.84 23.10
C ASN A 200 27.97 -32.76 24.01
N SER A 201 27.77 -32.91 25.29
CA SER A 201 28.71 -32.38 26.29
C SER A 201 28.55 -33.16 27.60
N THR A 202 29.00 -34.40 27.59
CA THR A 202 29.42 -35.09 28.80
C THR A 202 30.87 -35.52 28.58
N ALA A 203 31.81 -34.61 28.80
CA ALA A 203 33.21 -34.98 28.94
C ALA A 203 33.54 -34.95 30.42
N THR A 204 33.69 -36.12 30.93
CA THR A 204 34.26 -36.62 32.15
C THR A 204 35.47 -35.81 32.63
N ALA A 205 35.37 -35.20 33.78
CA ALA A 205 36.53 -34.72 34.52
C ALA A 205 37.05 -35.88 35.39
N GLN A 206 38.26 -36.32 35.13
CA GLN A 206 39.04 -37.25 35.97
C GLN A 206 39.92 -36.44 36.92
N PRO A 207 39.98 -36.75 38.24
CA PRO A 207 40.89 -36.09 39.13
C PRO A 207 42.27 -36.73 39.06
N ALA A 208 43.31 -35.91 38.94
CA ALA A 208 44.69 -36.29 39.12
C ALA A 208 45.11 -36.13 40.59
N THR A 209 45.72 -37.15 41.13
CA THR A 209 46.47 -37.33 42.34
C THR A 209 47.60 -36.30 42.48
#